data_a4ad11ce6e6b9a52cfbe18d0fc97802f
#
_entry.id   a4ad11ce6e6b9a52cfbe18d0fc97802f
#
_cell.length_a   1.000
_cell.length_b   1.000
_cell.length_c   1.000
_cell.angle_alpha   90.00
_cell.angle_beta   90.00
_cell.angle_gamma   90.00
#
_symmetry.space_group_name_H-M   'P 1'
#
loop_
_entity.id
_entity.type
_entity.pdbx_description
1 polymer ?
#
loop_
_entity_poly.entity_id
_entity_poly.type
_entity_poly.pdbx_seq_one_letter_code
_entity_poly.pdbx_strand_id
1 'polypeptide(L)'
;DKEGGSGEYLAFNGSFFSRQHKHSDDMGIQFFSDGKGVLTDAGFFAYLYDQEERIFVESTRAHNCLEIDGFDYSRFNIDIFGNCIDFAEKIGDCVFIQGTVNRSRLVPANIPYNKVKDWHCEPCQIKQKRLVIYLPSKFLIIIDDIKSMKNRNYTQWFNLSPGVSAVLGKEEIVLRDSNEVRCVIRSLQKDPINASLVNGQEEPRLQGWFSPNGNILEKTDSIGIERAGKHSIIGTMFDLEFEKTPKIAL
;
A
#
# COMPACT_ATOMS: atom_id res chain seq x y z
N ASP A 1 -26.11 -13.82 0.27
CA ASP A 1 -25.56 -14.11 -1.06
C ASP A 1 -26.65 -13.92 -2.09
N LYS A 2 -26.69 -12.75 -2.70
CA LYS A 2 -27.46 -12.52 -3.93
C LYS A 2 -26.52 -12.86 -5.08
N GLU A 3 -26.91 -13.72 -5.98
CA GLU A 3 -26.24 -13.96 -7.25
C GLU A 3 -25.99 -12.60 -7.93
N GLY A 4 -24.73 -12.22 -8.13
CA GLY A 4 -24.34 -10.89 -8.63
C GLY A 4 -24.31 -9.79 -7.56
N GLY A 5 -24.10 -10.12 -6.28
CA GLY A 5 -24.10 -9.16 -5.17
C GLY A 5 -22.87 -8.26 -5.17
N SER A 6 -23.12 -6.98 -4.88
CA SER A 6 -22.13 -5.98 -4.53
C SER A 6 -21.38 -6.42 -3.25
N GLY A 7 -20.30 -7.20 -3.41
CA GLY A 7 -19.45 -7.64 -2.31
C GLY A 7 -18.46 -6.55 -1.94
N GLU A 8 -18.36 -6.25 -0.65
CA GLU A 8 -17.35 -5.37 -0.08
C GLU A 8 -16.35 -6.22 0.71
N TYR A 9 -15.05 -5.97 0.52
CA TYR A 9 -14.00 -6.65 1.27
C TYR A 9 -12.82 -5.74 1.51
N LEU A 10 -12.39 -5.66 2.76
CA LEU A 10 -11.18 -4.97 3.18
C LEU A 10 -10.34 -5.89 4.05
N ALA A 11 -9.13 -6.19 3.64
CA ALA A 11 -8.13 -6.84 4.48
C ALA A 11 -7.10 -5.81 4.96
N PHE A 12 -6.65 -5.97 6.20
CA PHE A 12 -5.57 -5.21 6.81
C PHE A 12 -4.56 -6.18 7.43
N ASN A 13 -3.32 -6.14 6.97
CA ASN A 13 -2.26 -7.01 7.46
C ASN A 13 -1.49 -6.35 8.61
N GLY A 14 -1.93 -6.58 9.83
CA GLY A 14 -1.28 -6.08 11.04
C GLY A 14 -0.64 -7.17 11.90
N SER A 15 -0.34 -8.34 11.32
CA SER A 15 0.11 -9.51 12.08
C SER A 15 1.45 -10.05 11.61
N PHE A 16 2.14 -10.71 12.52
CA PHE A 16 3.28 -11.55 12.25
C PHE A 16 2.96 -13.01 12.62
N PHE A 17 2.85 -13.85 11.61
CA PHE A 17 2.57 -15.27 11.81
C PHE A 17 3.84 -16.13 11.81
N SER A 18 4.76 -15.89 10.88
CA SER A 18 5.97 -16.69 10.69
C SER A 18 7.06 -15.88 9.99
N ARG A 19 8.32 -16.25 10.23
CA ARG A 19 9.45 -15.72 9.48
C ARG A 19 9.55 -16.31 8.06
N GLN A 20 9.01 -17.51 7.89
CA GLN A 20 8.88 -18.14 6.58
C GLN A 20 7.71 -17.50 5.84
N HIS A 21 7.91 -17.23 4.54
CA HIS A 21 6.92 -16.62 3.67
C HIS A 21 6.45 -15.21 4.08
N LYS A 22 7.18 -14.52 4.96
CA LYS A 22 6.91 -13.12 5.30
C LYS A 22 7.40 -12.21 4.19
N HIS A 23 6.53 -11.34 3.67
CA HIS A 23 6.85 -10.24 2.78
C HIS A 23 7.09 -8.95 3.58
N SER A 24 7.57 -7.90 2.92
CA SER A 24 7.67 -6.56 3.50
C SER A 24 6.33 -5.82 3.37
N ASP A 25 5.28 -6.39 3.95
CA ASP A 25 3.87 -6.07 3.75
C ASP A 25 3.15 -5.55 5.02
N ASP A 26 3.92 -5.10 6.01
CA ASP A 26 3.36 -4.60 7.27
C ASP A 26 2.35 -3.48 7.05
N MET A 27 1.15 -3.62 7.64
CA MET A 27 0.00 -2.72 7.50
C MET A 27 -0.48 -2.56 6.04
N GLY A 28 -0.17 -3.53 5.19
CA GLY A 28 -0.70 -3.63 3.84
C GLY A 28 -2.22 -3.83 3.85
N ILE A 29 -2.87 -3.36 2.80
CA ILE A 29 -4.31 -3.52 2.61
C ILE A 29 -4.62 -4.19 1.28
N GLN A 30 -5.76 -4.88 1.22
CA GLN A 30 -6.41 -5.29 -0.02
C GLN A 30 -7.84 -4.79 0.04
N PHE A 31 -8.35 -4.29 -1.08
CA PHE A 31 -9.64 -3.65 -1.12
C PHE A 31 -10.45 -4.05 -2.35
N PHE A 32 -11.67 -4.50 -2.10
CA PHE A 32 -12.67 -4.81 -3.10
C PHE A 32 -13.93 -3.99 -2.79
N SER A 33 -14.52 -3.42 -3.82
CA SER A 33 -15.76 -2.68 -3.71
C SER A 33 -16.68 -3.04 -4.87
N ASP A 34 -17.95 -3.20 -4.57
CA ASP A 34 -18.96 -3.59 -5.55
C ASP A 34 -18.59 -4.90 -6.31
N GLY A 35 -18.12 -5.90 -5.56
CA GLY A 35 -17.75 -7.22 -6.09
C GLY A 35 -16.51 -7.26 -6.97
N LYS A 36 -15.76 -6.16 -7.09
CA LYS A 36 -14.56 -6.04 -7.94
C LYS A 36 -13.35 -5.57 -7.13
N GLY A 37 -12.17 -6.04 -7.52
CA GLY A 37 -10.92 -5.57 -6.94
C GLY A 37 -10.65 -4.10 -7.27
N VAL A 38 -10.19 -3.35 -6.27
CA VAL A 38 -9.68 -1.98 -6.42
C VAL A 38 -8.19 -1.96 -6.14
N LEU A 39 -7.79 -2.45 -4.95
CA LEU A 39 -6.39 -2.59 -4.55
C LEU A 39 -6.07 -4.06 -4.33
N THR A 40 -4.99 -4.53 -4.95
CA THR A 40 -4.55 -5.92 -4.85
C THR A 40 -3.13 -6.02 -4.30
N ASP A 41 -2.77 -7.20 -3.85
CA ASP A 41 -1.41 -7.61 -3.57
C ASP A 41 -0.73 -8.04 -4.87
N ALA A 42 0.60 -7.87 -4.99
CA ALA A 42 1.30 -8.27 -6.21
C ALA A 42 1.31 -9.79 -6.47
N GLY A 43 0.85 -10.59 -5.51
CA GLY A 43 0.71 -12.03 -5.64
C GLY A 43 1.99 -12.81 -5.36
N PHE A 44 2.12 -13.96 -6.01
CA PHE A 44 3.24 -14.89 -5.84
C PHE A 44 3.88 -15.19 -7.20
N PHE A 45 5.21 -15.06 -7.31
CA PHE A 45 5.91 -15.33 -8.55
C PHE A 45 6.59 -16.71 -8.58
N ALA A 46 7.57 -16.95 -7.69
CA ALA A 46 8.34 -18.18 -7.69
C ALA A 46 8.99 -18.48 -6.33
N TYR A 47 9.59 -19.66 -6.23
CA TYR A 47 10.40 -20.05 -5.05
C TYR A 47 11.91 -19.82 -5.22
N LEU A 48 12.37 -19.40 -6.40
CA LEU A 48 13.79 -19.11 -6.65
C LEU A 48 14.15 -17.72 -6.16
N TYR A 49 14.96 -17.64 -5.11
CA TYR A 49 15.27 -16.40 -4.39
C TYR A 49 16.02 -15.33 -5.20
N ASP A 50 16.71 -15.72 -6.26
CA ASP A 50 17.57 -14.83 -7.05
C ASP A 50 16.85 -14.19 -8.24
N GLN A 51 15.57 -14.49 -8.44
CA GLN A 51 14.77 -13.88 -9.49
C GLN A 51 14.30 -12.48 -9.06
N GLU A 52 14.49 -11.51 -9.93
CA GLU A 52 14.13 -10.10 -9.66
C GLU A 52 12.64 -9.93 -9.43
N GLU A 53 11.82 -10.66 -10.17
CA GLU A 53 10.36 -10.67 -10.04
C GLU A 53 9.92 -11.18 -8.66
N ARG A 54 10.62 -12.19 -8.12
CA ARG A 54 10.36 -12.64 -6.76
C ARG A 54 10.77 -11.59 -5.73
N ILE A 55 11.95 -10.97 -5.91
CA ILE A 55 12.40 -9.89 -5.03
C ILE A 55 11.37 -8.76 -5.02
N PHE A 56 10.83 -8.43 -6.20
CA PHE A 56 9.77 -7.43 -6.34
C PHE A 56 8.51 -7.82 -5.57
N VAL A 57 7.89 -8.98 -5.82
CA VAL A 57 6.62 -9.34 -5.19
C VAL A 57 6.71 -9.50 -3.66
N GLU A 58 7.92 -9.68 -3.11
CA GLU A 58 8.17 -9.71 -1.68
C GLU A 58 8.48 -8.32 -1.08
N SER A 59 8.70 -7.28 -1.93
CA SER A 59 9.12 -5.95 -1.52
C SER A 59 7.95 -5.08 -1.05
N THR A 60 8.22 -4.05 -0.23
CA THR A 60 7.21 -3.12 0.28
C THR A 60 6.39 -2.45 -0.82
N ARG A 61 7.03 -2.08 -1.94
CA ARG A 61 6.39 -1.39 -3.06
C ARG A 61 5.42 -2.26 -3.87
N ALA A 62 5.52 -3.59 -3.72
CA ALA A 62 4.59 -4.54 -4.33
C ALA A 62 3.29 -4.72 -3.52
N HIS A 63 3.23 -4.12 -2.33
CA HIS A 63 2.07 -4.15 -1.44
C HIS A 63 1.48 -2.75 -1.27
N ASN A 64 0.24 -2.67 -0.79
CA ASN A 64 -0.42 -1.39 -0.49
C ASN A 64 0.05 -0.86 0.87
N CYS A 65 1.35 -0.54 0.93
CA CYS A 65 2.12 -0.19 2.11
C CYS A 65 2.80 1.17 1.98
N LEU A 66 3.52 1.56 3.03
CA LEU A 66 4.36 2.75 3.05
C LEU A 66 5.83 2.34 2.84
N GLU A 67 6.42 2.72 1.72
CA GLU A 67 7.86 2.60 1.46
C GLU A 67 8.61 3.81 2.04
N ILE A 68 9.84 3.59 2.54
CA ILE A 68 10.67 4.60 3.19
C ILE A 68 12.03 4.64 2.49
N ASP A 69 12.38 5.78 1.86
CA ASP A 69 13.64 6.00 1.12
C ASP A 69 13.94 4.91 0.05
N GLY A 70 12.93 4.23 -0.46
CA GLY A 70 13.11 3.14 -1.42
C GLY A 70 13.58 1.82 -0.84
N PHE A 71 13.54 1.66 0.48
CA PHE A 71 13.92 0.44 1.19
C PHE A 71 12.71 -0.43 1.54
N ASP A 72 13.00 -1.70 1.78
CA ASP A 72 12.08 -2.66 2.35
C ASP A 72 12.13 -2.68 3.88
N TYR A 73 11.24 -3.45 4.47
CA TYR A 73 11.20 -3.72 5.90
C TYR A 73 11.95 -5.01 6.23
N SER A 74 12.51 -5.04 7.44
CA SER A 74 13.10 -6.28 7.95
C SER A 74 12.03 -7.35 8.15
N ARG A 75 12.29 -8.54 7.62
CA ARG A 75 11.43 -9.72 7.77
C ARG A 75 11.91 -10.69 8.84
N PHE A 76 13.08 -10.43 9.44
CA PHE A 76 13.74 -11.41 10.29
C PHE A 76 14.02 -10.99 11.71
N ASN A 77 14.02 -9.71 12.00
CA ASN A 77 14.59 -9.17 13.22
C ASN A 77 13.53 -8.81 14.24
N ILE A 78 14.01 -8.26 15.32
CA ILE A 78 13.27 -7.67 16.44
C ILE A 78 12.12 -6.78 16.00
N ASP A 79 12.23 -6.13 14.84
CA ASP A 79 11.20 -5.22 14.28
C ASP A 79 9.85 -5.88 14.07
N ILE A 80 9.82 -7.19 13.90
CA ILE A 80 8.57 -7.96 13.78
C ILE A 80 7.72 -7.87 15.04
N PHE A 81 8.35 -7.79 16.18
CA PHE A 81 7.67 -7.70 17.48
C PHE A 81 7.12 -6.31 17.78
N GLY A 82 7.45 -5.31 16.97
CA GLY A 82 6.90 -3.97 17.06
C GLY A 82 5.60 -3.76 16.27
N ASN A 83 5.12 -4.76 15.55
CA ASN A 83 3.98 -4.67 14.66
C ASN A 83 2.75 -5.26 15.32
N CYS A 84 1.73 -4.45 15.52
CA CYS A 84 0.46 -4.92 16.04
C CYS A 84 -0.71 -4.07 15.54
N ILE A 85 -1.90 -4.66 15.61
CA ILE A 85 -3.16 -3.92 15.54
C ILE A 85 -3.39 -3.33 16.93
N ASP A 86 -3.45 -2.01 17.01
CA ASP A 86 -3.73 -1.30 18.27
C ASP A 86 -5.21 -1.45 18.64
N PHE A 87 -6.09 -1.32 17.65
CA PHE A 87 -7.52 -1.57 17.76
C PHE A 87 -8.15 -1.87 16.40
N ALA A 88 -9.29 -2.53 16.41
CA ALA A 88 -10.21 -2.71 15.28
C ALA A 88 -11.64 -2.62 15.83
N GLU A 89 -12.37 -1.57 15.46
CA GLU A 89 -13.68 -1.24 16.00
C GLU A 89 -14.67 -0.92 14.90
N LYS A 90 -15.95 -1.24 15.14
CA LYS A 90 -17.06 -0.83 14.28
C LYS A 90 -17.99 0.08 15.08
N ILE A 91 -18.21 1.30 14.56
CA ILE A 91 -19.13 2.28 15.14
C ILE A 91 -20.20 2.62 14.09
N GLY A 92 -21.42 2.17 14.33
CA GLY A 92 -22.45 2.15 13.28
C GLY A 92 -22.00 1.25 12.12
N ASP A 93 -21.99 1.78 10.91
CA ASP A 93 -21.50 1.07 9.72
C ASP A 93 -20.02 1.36 9.40
N CYS A 94 -19.41 2.28 10.13
CA CYS A 94 -18.03 2.70 9.91
C CYS A 94 -17.07 1.77 10.68
N VAL A 95 -16.03 1.30 10.00
CA VAL A 95 -14.97 0.46 10.57
C VAL A 95 -13.71 1.30 10.74
N PHE A 96 -13.06 1.18 11.90
CA PHE A 96 -11.81 1.84 12.26
C PHE A 96 -10.78 0.77 12.62
N ILE A 97 -9.64 0.80 11.96
CA ILE A 97 -8.52 -0.11 12.26
C ILE A 97 -7.27 0.73 12.40
N GLN A 98 -6.54 0.59 13.48
CA GLN A 98 -5.22 1.21 13.64
C GLN A 98 -4.17 0.15 13.92
N GLY A 99 -3.04 0.29 13.27
CA GLY A 99 -1.83 -0.47 13.55
C GLY A 99 -0.64 0.45 13.81
N THR A 100 0.31 -0.05 14.62
CA THR A 100 1.60 0.61 14.90
C THR A 100 2.75 -0.32 14.54
N VAL A 101 3.75 0.23 13.86
CA VAL A 101 5.02 -0.43 13.54
C VAL A 101 6.17 0.43 14.04
N ASN A 102 7.11 -0.19 14.76
CA ASN A 102 8.38 0.42 15.11
C ASN A 102 9.50 -0.27 14.33
N ARG A 103 10.29 0.53 13.59
CA ARG A 103 11.35 0.01 12.74
C ARG A 103 12.70 0.45 13.26
N SER A 104 13.60 -0.50 13.46
CA SER A 104 14.99 -0.26 13.81
C SER A 104 15.96 -0.39 12.63
N ARG A 105 15.50 -0.95 11.52
CA ARG A 105 16.28 -1.16 10.28
C ARG A 105 15.45 -1.04 9.03
N LEU A 106 16.07 -0.51 7.97
CA LEU A 106 15.58 -0.57 6.60
C LEU A 106 16.48 -1.52 5.80
N VAL A 107 15.88 -2.32 4.93
CA VAL A 107 16.52 -3.38 4.18
C VAL A 107 16.57 -2.98 2.71
N PRO A 108 17.71 -3.14 2.00
CA PRO A 108 17.76 -2.87 0.57
C PRO A 108 16.72 -3.70 -0.21
N ALA A 109 15.95 -3.02 -1.04
CA ALA A 109 14.83 -3.62 -1.79
C ALA A 109 15.26 -4.43 -3.03
N ASN A 110 16.55 -4.46 -3.33
CA ASN A 110 17.13 -5.13 -4.52
C ASN A 110 18.05 -6.31 -4.18
N ILE A 111 18.07 -6.72 -2.92
CA ILE A 111 18.88 -7.88 -2.48
C ILE A 111 17.93 -9.02 -2.15
N PRO A 112 18.16 -10.23 -2.71
CA PRO A 112 17.43 -11.41 -2.30
C PRO A 112 17.46 -11.56 -0.79
N TYR A 113 16.34 -11.78 -0.23
CA TYR A 113 16.12 -11.82 1.22
C TYR A 113 17.09 -12.77 1.97
N ASN A 114 17.37 -13.95 1.42
CA ASN A 114 18.31 -14.92 1.98
C ASN A 114 19.79 -14.48 1.90
N LYS A 115 20.09 -13.42 1.15
CA LYS A 115 21.44 -12.83 1.01
C LYS A 115 21.62 -11.52 1.79
N VAL A 116 20.55 -10.98 2.37
CA VAL A 116 20.64 -9.78 3.20
C VAL A 116 21.47 -10.06 4.43
N LYS A 117 22.42 -9.18 4.73
CA LYS A 117 23.27 -9.18 5.92
C LYS A 117 23.07 -7.89 6.70
N ASP A 118 23.39 -7.89 7.97
CA ASP A 118 23.22 -6.71 8.86
C ASP A 118 23.89 -5.45 8.32
N TRP A 119 25.06 -5.57 7.70
CA TRP A 119 25.77 -4.43 7.11
C TRP A 119 25.16 -3.87 5.81
N HIS A 120 24.21 -4.57 5.21
CA HIS A 120 23.42 -4.05 4.10
C HIS A 120 22.27 -3.16 4.60
N CYS A 121 21.86 -3.33 5.85
CA CYS A 121 20.71 -2.64 6.42
C CYS A 121 21.06 -1.25 6.90
N GLU A 122 20.17 -0.30 6.72
CA GLU A 122 20.29 1.03 7.30
C GLU A 122 19.64 1.05 8.69
N PRO A 123 20.39 1.36 9.77
CA PRO A 123 19.80 1.56 11.08
C PRO A 123 18.84 2.74 11.08
N CYS A 124 17.71 2.58 11.70
CA CYS A 124 16.71 3.65 11.80
C CYS A 124 15.96 3.58 13.13
N GLN A 125 15.29 4.68 13.47
CA GLN A 125 14.29 4.76 14.53
C GLN A 125 13.06 5.42 13.93
N ILE A 126 12.14 4.60 13.45
CA ILE A 126 10.94 5.06 12.78
C ILE A 126 9.73 4.45 13.46
N LYS A 127 8.79 5.28 13.86
CA LYS A 127 7.46 4.85 14.30
C LYS A 127 6.45 5.25 13.24
N GLN A 128 5.73 4.28 12.72
CA GLN A 128 4.62 4.46 11.80
C GLN A 128 3.34 4.01 12.46
N LYS A 129 2.30 4.82 12.38
CA LYS A 129 0.92 4.43 12.66
C LYS A 129 0.13 4.51 11.38
N ARG A 130 -0.65 3.50 11.08
CA ARG A 130 -1.63 3.53 10.00
C ARG A 130 -3.03 3.42 10.59
N LEU A 131 -3.85 4.43 10.34
CA LEU A 131 -5.28 4.41 10.61
C LEU A 131 -6.02 4.18 9.29
N VAL A 132 -6.89 3.19 9.29
CA VAL A 132 -7.84 2.91 8.20
C VAL A 132 -9.24 3.20 8.71
N ILE A 133 -10.00 4.00 7.96
CA ILE A 133 -11.41 4.30 8.23
C ILE A 133 -12.19 3.88 7.00
N TYR A 134 -13.12 2.96 7.17
CA TYR A 134 -13.88 2.41 6.07
C TYR A 134 -15.39 2.49 6.33
N LEU A 135 -16.10 3.14 5.43
CA LEU A 135 -17.56 3.14 5.37
C LEU A 135 -17.98 2.47 4.05
N PRO A 136 -18.56 1.25 4.09
CA PRO A 136 -18.90 0.49 2.90
C PRO A 136 -19.69 1.30 1.87
N SER A 137 -19.33 1.13 0.60
CA SER A 137 -19.90 1.81 -0.57
C SER A 137 -19.79 3.34 -0.56
N LYS A 138 -19.07 3.94 0.40
CA LYS A 138 -18.92 5.39 0.53
C LYS A 138 -17.48 5.84 0.39
N PHE A 139 -16.61 5.39 1.30
CA PHE A 139 -15.21 5.76 1.27
C PHE A 139 -14.31 4.78 2.02
N LEU A 140 -13.05 4.76 1.61
CA LEU A 140 -11.93 4.21 2.35
C LEU A 140 -10.90 5.32 2.58
N ILE A 141 -10.54 5.58 3.84
CA ILE A 141 -9.51 6.54 4.22
C ILE A 141 -8.33 5.80 4.82
N ILE A 142 -7.12 6.17 4.40
CA ILE A 142 -5.86 5.63 4.89
C ILE A 142 -5.00 6.81 5.34
N ILE A 143 -4.59 6.79 6.60
CA ILE A 143 -3.74 7.83 7.18
C ILE A 143 -2.49 7.17 7.76
N ASP A 144 -1.33 7.53 7.23
CA ASP A 144 -0.02 7.19 7.81
C ASP A 144 0.52 8.39 8.58
N ASP A 145 0.74 8.24 9.90
CA ASP A 145 1.48 9.16 10.77
C ASP A 145 2.87 8.57 11.02
N ILE A 146 3.91 9.23 10.49
CA ILE A 146 5.26 8.72 10.50
C ILE A 146 6.18 9.68 11.27
N LYS A 147 6.95 9.13 12.20
CA LYS A 147 7.98 9.85 12.97
C LYS A 147 9.33 9.20 12.80
N SER A 148 10.34 10.00 12.41
CA SER A 148 11.72 9.57 12.20
C SER A 148 12.70 10.56 12.84
N MET A 149 13.90 10.09 13.18
CA MET A 149 14.97 10.93 13.73
C MET A 149 15.60 11.87 12.69
N LYS A 150 15.53 11.53 11.40
CA LYS A 150 16.03 12.37 10.29
C LYS A 150 14.98 12.55 9.21
N ASN A 151 15.21 13.52 8.32
CA ASN A 151 14.35 13.67 7.13
C ASN A 151 14.43 12.41 6.28
N ARG A 152 13.29 11.96 5.80
CA ARG A 152 13.14 10.79 4.91
C ARG A 152 12.09 11.06 3.86
N ASN A 153 12.16 10.31 2.77
CA ASN A 153 11.13 10.27 1.74
C ASN A 153 10.21 9.09 2.04
N TYR A 154 8.92 9.32 1.92
CA TYR A 154 7.87 8.34 2.14
C TYR A 154 7.02 8.23 0.89
N THR A 155 6.74 7.00 0.46
CA THR A 155 5.82 6.72 -0.65
C THR A 155 4.73 5.78 -0.17
N GLN A 156 3.50 6.26 -0.16
CA GLN A 156 2.32 5.43 0.09
C GLN A 156 1.92 4.78 -1.23
N TRP A 157 2.19 3.47 -1.38
CA TRP A 157 1.91 2.72 -2.59
C TRP A 157 0.48 2.19 -2.62
N PHE A 158 -0.13 2.26 -3.81
CA PHE A 158 -1.42 1.66 -4.14
C PHE A 158 -1.30 0.91 -5.46
N ASN A 159 -1.28 -0.41 -5.38
CA ASN A 159 -1.21 -1.32 -6.50
C ASN A 159 -2.63 -1.68 -6.92
N LEU A 160 -3.03 -1.26 -8.12
CA LEU A 160 -4.39 -1.44 -8.61
C LEU A 160 -4.63 -2.88 -9.04
N SER A 161 -5.86 -3.33 -8.87
CA SER A 161 -6.26 -4.65 -9.37
C SER A 161 -6.20 -4.70 -10.91
N PRO A 162 -5.88 -5.86 -11.50
CA PRO A 162 -5.91 -6.02 -12.95
C PRO A 162 -7.21 -5.52 -13.57
N GLY A 163 -7.11 -4.75 -14.65
CA GLY A 163 -8.23 -4.12 -15.31
C GLY A 163 -8.62 -2.73 -14.77
N VAL A 164 -8.10 -2.35 -13.60
CA VAL A 164 -8.29 -1.00 -13.06
C VAL A 164 -7.12 -0.11 -13.49
N SER A 165 -7.43 1.05 -14.05
CA SER A 165 -6.45 2.05 -14.48
C SER A 165 -6.62 3.38 -13.74
N ALA A 166 -5.55 4.17 -13.67
CA ALA A 166 -5.54 5.47 -13.01
C ALA A 166 -5.28 6.61 -13.99
N VAL A 167 -5.92 7.75 -13.74
CA VAL A 167 -5.64 9.02 -14.42
C VAL A 167 -5.26 10.05 -13.36
N LEU A 168 -4.00 10.51 -13.40
CA LEU A 168 -3.52 11.53 -12.47
C LEU A 168 -4.05 12.90 -12.83
N GLY A 169 -4.68 13.56 -11.87
CA GLY A 169 -5.02 14.99 -11.89
C GLY A 169 -4.22 15.76 -10.84
N LYS A 170 -4.38 17.09 -10.82
CA LYS A 170 -3.68 17.96 -9.84
C LYS A 170 -4.23 17.80 -8.42
N GLU A 171 -5.53 17.63 -8.30
CA GLU A 171 -6.24 17.59 -7.00
C GLU A 171 -6.78 16.20 -6.69
N GLU A 172 -6.95 15.36 -7.70
CA GLU A 172 -7.55 14.03 -7.57
C GLU A 172 -6.98 13.05 -8.58
N ILE A 173 -7.08 11.75 -8.27
CA ILE A 173 -6.73 10.66 -9.18
C ILE A 173 -8.00 9.86 -9.44
N VAL A 174 -8.36 9.68 -10.70
CA VAL A 174 -9.56 8.95 -11.09
C VAL A 174 -9.21 7.52 -11.42
N LEU A 175 -9.82 6.56 -10.72
CA LEU A 175 -9.70 5.14 -11.02
C LEU A 175 -10.84 4.69 -11.93
N ARG A 176 -10.52 3.90 -12.96
CA ARG A 176 -11.46 3.39 -13.95
C ARG A 176 -11.30 1.88 -14.14
N ASP A 177 -12.43 1.21 -14.31
CA ASP A 177 -12.51 -0.15 -14.85
C ASP A 177 -13.13 -0.03 -16.25
N SER A 178 -12.37 -0.33 -17.28
CA SER A 178 -12.76 -0.05 -18.66
C SER A 178 -13.09 1.44 -18.86
N ASN A 179 -14.34 1.80 -19.07
CA ASN A 179 -14.78 3.19 -19.25
C ASN A 179 -15.52 3.76 -18.05
N GLU A 180 -15.77 2.95 -17.01
CA GLU A 180 -16.52 3.36 -15.84
C GLU A 180 -15.59 3.87 -14.75
N VAL A 181 -15.95 4.99 -14.11
CA VAL A 181 -15.25 5.48 -12.92
C VAL A 181 -15.61 4.56 -11.74
N ARG A 182 -14.59 4.05 -11.07
CA ARG A 182 -14.74 3.17 -9.91
C ARG A 182 -14.67 3.93 -8.60
N CYS A 183 -13.71 4.83 -8.49
CA CYS A 183 -13.58 5.74 -7.37
C CYS A 183 -12.67 6.91 -7.74
N VAL A 184 -12.64 7.91 -6.87
CA VAL A 184 -11.73 9.04 -6.97
C VAL A 184 -10.86 9.10 -5.73
N ILE A 185 -9.54 9.14 -5.93
CA ILE A 185 -8.58 9.31 -4.83
C ILE A 185 -8.35 10.79 -4.60
N ARG A 186 -8.45 11.23 -3.35
CA ARG A 186 -8.19 12.59 -2.89
C ARG A 186 -7.19 12.62 -1.75
N SER A 187 -6.34 13.65 -1.73
CA SER A 187 -5.51 13.94 -0.57
C SER A 187 -6.35 14.58 0.54
N LEU A 188 -6.10 14.18 1.78
CA LEU A 188 -6.65 14.87 2.96
C LEU A 188 -5.81 16.08 3.39
N GLN A 189 -4.70 16.35 2.70
CA GLN A 189 -3.89 17.54 2.89
C GLN A 189 -4.35 18.66 1.97
N LYS A 190 -4.03 19.91 2.35
CA LYS A 190 -4.35 21.11 1.54
C LYS A 190 -3.49 21.24 0.29
N ASP A 191 -2.30 20.62 0.30
CA ASP A 191 -1.38 20.69 -0.83
C ASP A 191 -1.86 19.79 -1.97
N PRO A 192 -1.53 20.13 -3.24
CA PRO A 192 -1.77 19.24 -4.36
C PRO A 192 -1.20 17.84 -4.14
N ILE A 193 -1.82 16.84 -4.73
CA ILE A 193 -1.33 15.46 -4.65
C ILE A 193 0.01 15.38 -5.39
N ASN A 194 1.08 15.05 -4.64
CA ASN A 194 2.34 14.66 -5.25
C ASN A 194 2.31 13.15 -5.49
N ALA A 195 1.95 12.75 -6.69
CA ALA A 195 1.79 11.34 -7.04
C ALA A 195 2.51 10.98 -8.33
N SER A 196 3.03 9.77 -8.36
CA SER A 196 3.55 9.08 -9.53
C SER A 196 2.62 7.94 -9.94
N LEU A 197 2.57 7.65 -11.23
CA LEU A 197 1.85 6.51 -11.81
C LEU A 197 2.85 5.68 -12.60
N VAL A 198 2.89 4.39 -12.31
CA VAL A 198 3.80 3.43 -12.94
C VAL A 198 2.99 2.24 -13.44
N ASN A 199 3.28 1.78 -14.67
CA ASN A 199 2.64 0.62 -15.28
C ASN A 199 3.70 -0.24 -15.96
N GLY A 200 3.97 -1.44 -15.43
CA GLY A 200 4.89 -2.40 -16.03
C GLY A 200 6.31 -1.85 -16.22
N GLN A 201 6.83 -1.10 -15.25
CA GLN A 201 8.20 -0.60 -15.26
C GLN A 201 9.20 -1.72 -14.96
N GLU A 202 10.28 -1.77 -15.72
CA GLU A 202 11.41 -2.68 -15.49
C GLU A 202 12.59 -1.93 -14.87
N GLU A 203 12.96 -0.79 -15.41
CA GLU A 203 14.09 0.02 -14.93
C GLU A 203 13.63 1.33 -14.24
N PRO A 204 14.30 1.82 -13.20
CA PRO A 204 15.50 1.26 -12.53
C PRO A 204 15.18 0.10 -11.58
N ARG A 205 13.93 -0.27 -11.42
CA ARG A 205 13.44 -1.40 -10.60
C ARG A 205 12.01 -1.76 -11.02
N LEU A 206 11.63 -3.00 -10.82
CA LEU A 206 10.26 -3.47 -11.13
C LEU A 206 9.22 -2.69 -10.32
N GLN A 207 8.18 -2.20 -10.99
CA GLN A 207 7.00 -1.58 -10.37
C GLN A 207 5.80 -1.63 -11.31
N GLY A 208 4.59 -1.75 -10.76
CA GLY A 208 3.36 -1.83 -11.56
C GLY A 208 3.19 -3.17 -12.26
N TRP A 209 3.45 -4.24 -11.52
CA TRP A 209 3.26 -5.62 -11.98
C TRP A 209 2.43 -6.41 -10.98
N PHE A 210 1.67 -7.36 -11.50
CA PHE A 210 0.85 -8.32 -10.76
C PHE A 210 1.18 -9.74 -11.22
N SER A 211 1.28 -10.68 -10.29
CA SER A 211 1.51 -12.09 -10.57
C SER A 211 0.24 -12.89 -10.31
N PRO A 212 -0.55 -13.23 -11.34
CA PRO A 212 -1.76 -14.03 -11.18
C PRO A 212 -1.45 -15.49 -10.85
N ASN A 213 -0.29 -15.96 -11.31
CA ASN A 213 0.20 -17.33 -11.12
C ASN A 213 1.72 -17.35 -11.10
N GLY A 214 2.31 -18.43 -10.62
CA GLY A 214 3.77 -18.62 -10.62
C GLY A 214 4.39 -18.41 -12.02
N ASN A 215 5.50 -17.67 -12.05
CA ASN A 215 6.30 -17.34 -13.25
C ASN A 215 5.56 -16.48 -14.30
N ILE A 216 4.50 -15.77 -13.93
CA ILE A 216 3.78 -14.86 -14.81
C ILE A 216 3.72 -13.48 -14.14
N LEU A 217 4.08 -12.43 -14.88
CA LEU A 217 3.82 -11.04 -14.51
C LEU A 217 2.93 -10.39 -15.56
N GLU A 218 1.90 -9.70 -15.08
CA GLU A 218 1.01 -8.87 -15.88
C GLU A 218 1.16 -7.41 -15.45
N LYS A 219 1.12 -6.50 -16.41
CA LYS A 219 1.20 -5.06 -16.13
C LYS A 219 -0.07 -4.59 -15.42
N THR A 220 0.12 -3.80 -14.38
CA THR A 220 -0.97 -3.10 -13.69
C THR A 220 -0.53 -1.70 -13.29
N ASP A 221 -1.47 -0.82 -13.02
CA ASP A 221 -1.17 0.50 -12.52
C ASP A 221 -0.79 0.46 -11.04
N SER A 222 0.26 1.19 -10.69
CA SER A 222 0.71 1.42 -9.33
C SER A 222 0.87 2.91 -9.08
N ILE A 223 0.21 3.43 -8.05
CA ILE A 223 0.22 4.84 -7.67
C ILE A 223 1.11 4.99 -6.44
N GLY A 224 2.11 5.89 -6.52
CA GLY A 224 2.90 6.29 -5.37
C GLY A 224 2.53 7.71 -4.93
N ILE A 225 2.05 7.91 -3.70
CA ILE A 225 1.81 9.24 -3.12
C ILE A 225 2.97 9.57 -2.20
N GLU A 226 3.66 10.67 -2.49
CA GLU A 226 4.96 10.98 -1.90
C GLU A 226 4.91 12.15 -0.92
N ARG A 227 5.67 12.02 0.17
CA ARG A 227 5.98 13.08 1.13
C ARG A 227 7.37 12.90 1.73
N ALA A 228 7.90 14.01 2.26
CA ALA A 228 9.19 14.00 2.95
C ALA A 228 9.11 14.74 4.28
N GLY A 229 9.98 14.34 5.22
CA GLY A 229 10.09 15.00 6.52
C GLY A 229 10.59 14.10 7.63
N LYS A 230 10.81 14.67 8.83
CA LYS A 230 11.04 13.92 10.06
C LYS A 230 9.73 13.43 10.67
N HIS A 231 8.69 14.24 10.57
CA HIS A 231 7.33 13.90 10.93
C HIS A 231 6.46 14.21 9.71
N SER A 232 5.80 13.21 9.18
CA SER A 232 4.94 13.33 8.02
C SER A 232 3.62 12.61 8.27
N ILE A 233 2.55 13.23 7.82
CA ILE A 233 1.22 12.62 7.79
C ILE A 233 0.83 12.56 6.32
N ILE A 234 0.43 11.36 5.86
CA ILE A 234 -0.09 11.12 4.51
C ILE A 234 -1.50 10.60 4.67
N GLY A 235 -2.48 11.38 4.26
CA GLY A 235 -3.89 11.01 4.30
C GLY A 235 -4.46 10.90 2.90
N THR A 236 -4.99 9.74 2.57
CA THR A 236 -5.55 9.41 1.26
C THR A 236 -6.97 8.90 1.43
N MET A 237 -7.91 9.43 0.66
CA MET A 237 -9.30 9.01 0.64
C MET A 237 -9.64 8.42 -0.74
N PHE A 238 -10.16 7.22 -0.76
CA PHE A 238 -10.85 6.61 -1.89
C PHE A 238 -12.34 6.93 -1.74
N ASP A 239 -12.83 7.87 -2.55
CA ASP A 239 -14.22 8.30 -2.58
C ASP A 239 -15.01 7.42 -3.56
N LEU A 240 -15.91 6.61 -3.02
CA LEU A 240 -16.77 5.68 -3.79
C LEU A 240 -18.10 6.31 -4.20
N GLU A 241 -18.43 7.50 -3.66
CA GLU A 241 -19.63 8.30 -4.00
C GLU A 241 -19.29 9.57 -4.80
N PHE A 242 -18.17 9.59 -5.50
CA PHE A 242 -17.57 10.74 -6.19
C PHE A 242 -18.55 11.61 -6.99
N GLU A 243 -19.65 11.07 -7.49
CA GLU A 243 -20.70 11.81 -8.21
C GLU A 243 -21.63 12.60 -7.29
N LYS A 244 -21.68 12.24 -5.99
CA LYS A 244 -22.58 12.81 -4.99
C LYS A 244 -21.89 13.77 -4.04
N THR A 245 -20.56 13.78 -4.03
CA THR A 245 -19.80 14.63 -3.10
C THR A 245 -19.84 16.07 -3.61
N PRO A 246 -20.48 17.03 -2.91
CA PRO A 246 -20.42 18.43 -3.30
C PRO A 246 -18.94 18.86 -3.28
N LYS A 247 -18.47 19.51 -4.33
CA LYS A 247 -17.17 20.19 -4.32
C LYS A 247 -17.22 21.23 -3.20
N ILE A 248 -16.66 20.89 -2.03
CA ILE A 248 -16.46 21.84 -0.97
C ILE A 248 -15.36 22.77 -1.44
N ALA A 249 -15.74 23.93 -1.94
CA ALA A 249 -14.82 25.03 -2.12
C ALA A 249 -14.38 25.49 -0.72
N LEU A 250 -13.12 25.18 -0.37
CA LEU A 250 -12.44 25.69 0.82
C LEU A 250 -11.72 27.00 0.48
#